data_64fc7f2a36f70e40add28c7a91b2edb0
#
_entry.id   64fc7f2a36f70e40add28c7a91b2edb0
#
_cell.length_a   1.000
_cell.length_b   1.000
_cell.length_c   1.000
_cell.angle_alpha   90.00
_cell.angle_beta   90.00
_cell.angle_gamma   90.00
#
_symmetry.space_group_name_H-M   'P 1'
#
loop_
_entity.id
_entity.type
_entity.pdbx_description
1 polymer ?
#
loop_
_entity_poly.entity_id
_entity_poly.type
_entity_poly.pdbx_seq_one_letter_code
_entity_poly.pdbx_strand_id
1 'polypeptide(L)'
;MSTRLQIMGSRIRTARQFRRLTGEQLAEKIGIAVDSLRHIENGVRSPSFQLIERISDILDVSLDYLAGKTDSPLEHRVRKELENSGLTKEQEDAIVELAL
;
A
#
# COMPACT_ATOMS: atom_id res chain seq x y z
N MET A 1 10.29 -17.34 -9.31
CA MET A 1 9.04 -16.81 -8.69
C MET A 1 9.39 -15.78 -7.64
N SER A 2 8.62 -14.71 -7.58
CA SER A 2 8.84 -13.67 -6.57
C SER A 2 8.28 -14.10 -5.22
N THR A 3 9.04 -13.87 -4.14
CA THR A 3 8.57 -14.10 -2.78
C THR A 3 7.54 -13.04 -2.39
N ARG A 4 6.82 -13.27 -1.29
CA ARG A 4 5.89 -12.26 -0.75
C ARG A 4 6.58 -10.96 -0.42
N LEU A 5 7.80 -11.01 0.12
CA LEU A 5 8.57 -9.81 0.43
C LEU A 5 8.98 -9.06 -0.84
N GLN A 6 9.33 -9.77 -1.90
CA GLN A 6 9.66 -9.15 -3.18
C GLN A 6 8.44 -8.49 -3.82
N ILE A 7 7.29 -9.14 -3.77
CA ILE A 7 6.04 -8.56 -4.28
C ILE A 7 5.68 -7.29 -3.49
N MET A 8 5.72 -7.36 -2.18
CA MET A 8 5.44 -6.21 -1.32
C MET A 8 6.39 -5.06 -1.59
N GLY A 9 7.69 -5.34 -1.63
CA GLY A 9 8.70 -4.31 -1.90
C GLY A 9 8.54 -3.67 -3.27
N SER A 10 8.27 -4.47 -4.29
CA SER A 10 8.02 -3.98 -5.65
C SER A 10 6.78 -3.09 -5.70
N ARG A 11 5.72 -3.46 -5.01
CA ARG A 11 4.47 -2.68 -4.98
C ARG A 11 4.61 -1.39 -4.18
N ILE A 12 5.40 -1.40 -3.11
CA ILE A 12 5.76 -0.16 -2.39
C ILE A 12 6.50 0.79 -3.33
N ARG A 13 7.49 0.28 -4.05
CA ARG A 13 8.25 1.09 -5.01
C ARG A 13 7.36 1.66 -6.10
N THR A 14 6.51 0.84 -6.70
CA THR A 14 5.59 1.28 -7.76
C THR A 14 4.64 2.36 -7.26
N ALA A 15 4.05 2.17 -6.08
CA ALA A 15 3.15 3.16 -5.50
C ALA A 15 3.89 4.46 -5.13
N ARG A 16 5.12 4.33 -4.62
CA ARG A 16 5.97 5.48 -4.32
C ARG A 16 6.25 6.32 -5.58
N GLN A 17 6.65 5.64 -6.65
CA GLN A 17 6.95 6.30 -7.94
C GLN A 17 5.69 6.94 -8.54
N PHE A 18 4.55 6.28 -8.41
CA PHE A 18 3.28 6.84 -8.84
C PHE A 18 2.96 8.15 -8.11
N ARG A 19 3.30 8.23 -6.82
CA ARG A 19 3.15 9.45 -6.01
C ARG A 19 4.30 10.45 -6.22
N ARG A 20 5.24 10.14 -7.11
CA ARG A 20 6.39 10.99 -7.40
C ARG A 20 7.25 11.28 -6.18
N LEU A 21 7.37 10.29 -5.30
CA LEU A 21 8.23 10.38 -4.12
C LEU A 21 9.55 9.67 -4.38
N THR A 22 10.65 10.28 -3.97
CA THR A 22 11.95 9.61 -3.92
C THR A 22 11.98 8.66 -2.71
N GLY A 23 12.93 7.73 -2.71
CA GLY A 23 13.14 6.86 -1.54
C GLY A 23 13.40 7.67 -0.28
N GLU A 24 14.21 8.72 -0.38
CA GLU A 24 14.52 9.62 0.74
C GLU A 24 13.26 10.32 1.26
N GLN A 25 12.41 10.80 0.36
CA GLN A 25 11.17 11.47 0.74
C GLN A 25 10.20 10.52 1.44
N LEU A 26 10.03 9.30 0.93
CA LEU A 26 9.15 8.33 1.57
C LEU A 26 9.71 7.90 2.93
N ALA A 27 11.01 7.63 3.00
CA ALA A 27 11.66 7.24 4.24
C ALA A 27 11.46 8.31 5.33
N GLU A 28 11.61 9.58 4.97
CA GLU A 28 11.35 10.70 5.87
C GLU A 28 9.90 10.72 6.36
N LYS A 29 8.94 10.55 5.43
CA LYS A 29 7.51 10.55 5.77
C LYS A 29 7.12 9.43 6.73
N ILE A 30 7.72 8.26 6.59
CA ILE A 30 7.41 7.12 7.46
C ILE A 30 8.34 7.02 8.67
N GLY A 31 9.37 7.85 8.75
CA GLY A 31 10.22 7.93 9.93
C GLY A 31 11.26 6.83 10.03
N ILE A 32 11.78 6.33 8.91
CA ILE A 32 12.84 5.32 8.90
C ILE A 32 14.04 5.79 8.07
N ALA A 33 15.17 5.12 8.25
CA ALA A 33 16.36 5.38 7.43
C ALA A 33 16.10 4.94 5.98
N VAL A 34 16.67 5.68 5.03
CA VAL A 34 16.52 5.37 3.61
C VAL A 34 17.05 3.98 3.27
N ASP A 35 18.13 3.53 3.92
CA ASP A 35 18.68 2.20 3.70
C ASP A 35 17.68 1.11 4.15
N SER A 36 16.97 1.34 5.24
CA SER A 36 15.91 0.43 5.69
C SER A 36 14.80 0.32 4.64
N LEU A 37 14.39 1.44 4.07
CA LEU A 37 13.38 1.44 3.00
C LEU A 37 13.89 0.69 1.76
N ARG A 38 15.15 0.89 1.37
CA ARG A 38 15.75 0.15 0.24
C ARG A 38 15.70 -1.35 0.45
N HIS A 39 16.01 -1.81 1.65
CA HIS A 39 15.95 -3.24 1.98
C HIS A 39 14.52 -3.77 1.90
N ILE A 40 13.54 -2.99 2.32
CA ILE A 40 12.12 -3.34 2.22
C ILE A 40 11.69 -3.40 0.75
N GLU A 41 12.02 -2.38 -0.04
CA GLU A 41 11.67 -2.33 -1.47
C GLU A 41 12.34 -3.43 -2.28
N ASN A 42 13.54 -3.84 -1.88
CA ASN A 42 14.27 -4.94 -2.53
C ASN A 42 13.86 -6.34 -2.06
N GLY A 43 12.92 -6.42 -1.11
CA GLY A 43 12.43 -7.70 -0.61
C GLY A 43 13.39 -8.43 0.31
N VAL A 44 14.36 -7.72 0.88
CA VAL A 44 15.38 -8.28 1.79
C VAL A 44 14.92 -8.22 3.24
N ARG A 45 14.09 -7.22 3.57
CA ARG A 45 13.62 -6.99 4.93
C ARG A 45 12.11 -6.92 4.99
N SER A 46 11.54 -7.58 6.00
CA SER A 46 10.10 -7.52 6.26
C SER A 46 9.78 -6.31 7.14
N PRO A 47 8.88 -5.41 6.70
CA PRO A 47 8.42 -4.34 7.57
C PRO A 47 7.51 -4.90 8.67
N SER A 48 7.46 -4.22 9.82
CA SER A 48 6.47 -4.53 10.84
C SER A 48 5.07 -4.19 10.33
N PHE A 49 4.05 -4.78 10.97
CA PHE A 49 2.67 -4.47 10.60
C PHE A 49 2.37 -2.98 10.75
N GLN A 50 2.84 -2.36 11.81
CA GLN A 50 2.64 -0.93 12.03
C GLN A 50 3.30 -0.08 10.94
N LEU A 51 4.46 -0.51 10.48
CA LEU A 51 5.17 0.20 9.42
C LEU A 51 4.44 0.06 8.08
N ILE A 52 3.97 -1.14 7.74
CA ILE A 52 3.26 -1.34 6.48
C ILE A 52 1.91 -0.62 6.47
N GLU A 53 1.23 -0.51 7.61
CA GLU A 53 0.02 0.31 7.71
C GLU A 53 0.32 1.77 7.40
N ARG A 54 1.41 2.31 7.97
CA ARG A 54 1.82 3.69 7.73
C ARG A 54 2.16 3.92 6.26
N ILE A 55 2.88 2.97 5.65
CA ILE A 55 3.21 3.03 4.23
C ILE A 55 1.93 3.05 3.38
N SER A 56 0.98 2.18 3.68
CA SER A 56 -0.28 2.11 2.94
C SER A 56 -1.06 3.42 3.03
N ASP A 57 -1.08 4.04 4.20
CA ASP A 57 -1.78 5.32 4.39
C ASP A 57 -1.09 6.45 3.63
N ILE A 58 0.23 6.54 3.69
CA ILE A 58 0.99 7.59 3.01
C ILE A 58 0.88 7.46 1.49
N LEU A 59 0.95 6.23 0.99
CA LEU A 59 0.87 5.96 -0.45
C LEU A 59 -0.57 5.86 -0.97
N ASP A 60 -1.55 5.84 -0.06
CA ASP A 60 -2.98 5.72 -0.37
C ASP A 60 -3.28 4.46 -1.21
N VAL A 61 -2.73 3.34 -0.78
CA VAL A 61 -2.99 2.02 -1.36
C VAL A 61 -3.40 1.06 -0.26
N SER A 62 -4.14 0.00 -0.61
CA SER A 62 -4.60 -0.97 0.37
C SER A 62 -3.46 -1.88 0.85
N LEU A 63 -3.61 -2.41 2.06
CA LEU A 63 -2.73 -3.46 2.56
C LEU A 63 -2.80 -4.70 1.66
N ASP A 64 -3.98 -5.03 1.15
CA ASP A 64 -4.17 -6.17 0.24
C ASP A 64 -3.38 -6.00 -1.06
N TYR A 65 -3.34 -4.78 -1.60
CA TYR A 65 -2.51 -4.50 -2.76
C TYR A 65 -1.03 -4.73 -2.46
N LEU A 66 -0.55 -4.19 -1.34
CA LEU A 66 0.85 -4.35 -0.96
C LEU A 66 1.20 -5.82 -0.67
N ALA A 67 0.26 -6.58 -0.12
CA ALA A 67 0.44 -8.01 0.14
C ALA A 67 0.32 -8.90 -1.11
N GLY A 68 -0.07 -8.32 -2.26
CA GLY A 68 -0.25 -9.09 -3.48
C GLY A 68 -1.57 -9.82 -3.61
N LYS A 69 -2.54 -9.51 -2.75
CA LYS A 69 -3.86 -10.17 -2.75
C LYS A 69 -4.83 -9.58 -3.75
N THR A 70 -4.60 -8.36 -4.19
CA THR A 70 -5.35 -7.70 -5.25
C THR A 70 -4.39 -6.97 -6.17
N ASP A 71 -4.73 -6.83 -7.43
CA ASP A 71 -3.92 -6.11 -8.40
C ASP A 71 -4.29 -4.62 -8.49
N SER A 72 -5.37 -4.20 -7.83
CA SER A 72 -5.83 -2.82 -7.89
C SER A 72 -5.42 -2.04 -6.64
N PRO A 73 -4.67 -0.94 -6.78
CA PRO A 73 -4.37 -0.06 -5.67
C PRO A 73 -5.55 0.84 -5.26
N LEU A 74 -6.59 0.91 -6.07
CA LEU A 74 -7.70 1.86 -5.88
C LEU A 74 -8.69 1.45 -4.79
N GLU A 75 -8.70 0.18 -4.38
CA GLU A 75 -9.64 -0.33 -3.38
C GLU A 75 -9.61 0.46 -2.08
N HIS A 76 -8.42 0.76 -1.59
CA HIS A 76 -8.26 1.52 -0.35
C HIS A 76 -8.93 2.90 -0.45
N ARG A 77 -8.72 3.58 -1.57
CA ARG A 77 -9.28 4.91 -1.81
C ARG A 77 -10.80 4.88 -1.86
N VAL A 78 -11.36 3.91 -2.59
CA VAL A 78 -12.81 3.76 -2.72
C VAL A 78 -13.45 3.45 -1.37
N ARG A 79 -12.89 2.51 -0.60
CA ARG A 79 -13.40 2.17 0.72
C ARG A 79 -13.34 3.34 1.68
N LYS A 80 -12.27 4.14 1.61
CA LYS A 80 -12.11 5.31 2.46
C LYS A 80 -13.17 6.38 2.15
N GLU A 81 -13.49 6.58 0.88
CA GLU A 81 -14.55 7.51 0.47
C GLU A 81 -15.94 7.02 0.88
N LEU A 82 -16.11 5.70 1.02
CA LEU A 82 -17.38 5.10 1.44
C LEU A 82 -17.55 5.05 2.97
N GLU A 83 -16.50 5.31 3.75
CA GLU A 83 -16.61 5.46 5.20
C GLU A 83 -17.66 6.52 5.51
N ASN A 84 -18.53 6.28 6.46
CA ASN A 84 -19.60 7.19 6.84
C ASN A 84 -20.68 7.41 5.77
N SER A 85 -20.72 6.60 4.72
CA SER A 85 -21.75 6.70 3.69
C SER A 85 -23.12 6.13 4.12
N GLY A 86 -23.16 5.40 5.24
CA GLY A 86 -24.37 4.71 5.69
C GLY A 86 -24.65 3.42 4.94
N LEU A 87 -23.74 2.98 4.09
CA LEU A 87 -23.89 1.74 3.32
C LEU A 87 -23.56 0.53 4.18
N THR A 88 -24.22 -0.59 3.87
CA THR A 88 -23.82 -1.88 4.44
C THR A 88 -22.51 -2.35 3.83
N LYS A 89 -21.86 -3.31 4.49
CA LYS A 89 -20.63 -3.89 3.94
C LYS A 89 -20.84 -4.50 2.56
N GLU A 90 -21.99 -5.17 2.36
CA GLU A 90 -22.33 -5.74 1.05
C GLU A 90 -22.45 -4.68 -0.04
N GLN A 91 -23.06 -3.54 0.29
CA GLN A 91 -23.19 -2.42 -0.65
C GLN A 91 -21.84 -1.80 -0.95
N GLU A 92 -20.99 -1.61 0.06
CA GLU A 92 -19.63 -1.11 -0.13
C GLU A 92 -18.81 -2.05 -1.03
N ASP A 93 -18.86 -3.36 -0.76
CA ASP A 93 -18.14 -4.35 -1.55
C ASP A 93 -18.58 -4.34 -3.00
N ALA A 94 -19.88 -4.19 -3.26
CA ALA A 94 -20.40 -4.10 -4.62
C ALA A 94 -19.87 -2.86 -5.35
N ILE A 95 -19.80 -1.71 -4.68
CA ILE A 95 -19.28 -0.47 -5.26
C ILE A 95 -17.78 -0.60 -5.53
N VAL A 96 -17.02 -1.14 -4.58
CA VAL A 96 -15.59 -1.38 -4.74
C VAL A 96 -15.32 -2.29 -5.95
N GLU A 97 -16.11 -3.36 -6.09
CA GLU A 97 -15.97 -4.30 -7.19
C GLU A 97 -16.23 -3.65 -8.54
N LEU A 98 -17.20 -2.74 -8.62
CA LEU A 98 -17.47 -1.98 -9.83
C LEU A 98 -16.40 -0.97 -10.18
N ALA A 99 -15.67 -0.46 -9.18
CA ALA A 99 -14.62 0.54 -9.35
C ALA A 99 -13.25 -0.05 -9.70
N LEU A 100 -13.09 -1.36 -9.55
CA LEU A 100 -11.81 -2.05 -9.79
C LEU A 100 -11.58 -2.45 -11.27
#